data_015b262a1f3c1ea3e60c3fd2c954c0ce
#
_entry.id   015b262a1f3c1ea3e60c3fd2c954c0ce
#
_cell.length_a   1.000
_cell.length_b   1.000
_cell.length_c   1.000
_cell.angle_alpha   90.00
_cell.angle_beta   90.00
_cell.angle_gamma   90.00
#
_symmetry.space_group_name_H-M   'P 1'
#
loop_
_entity.id
_entity.type
_entity.pdbx_description
1 polymer ?
#
loop_
_entity_poly.entity_id
_entity_poly.type
_entity_poly.pdbx_seq_one_letter_code
_entity_poly.pdbx_strand_id
1 'polypeptide(L)'
;IMQVEIRKLNIDDYDELAEAMQKAYPVIDDNVWSKRNIQKLTSIFAEGQICILVDGKLAAAALSINVNYELYGDQHTYDEITGNGTFNTHSNIGNVLYGIEVFVDPEFRALRLGRRLYDARKELCEIMNLKSIIVGGRIPNYHLYSSELSPREYITKVRNKEIYDPVLSFQIGNNFSPVKILKGYLEGDSESEEYAVLLQWNN
;
A
#
# COMPACT_ATOMS: atom_id res chain seq x y z
N ILE A 1 -3.50 29.09 -8.41
CA ILE A 1 -3.87 28.29 -7.22
C ILE A 1 -3.85 26.83 -7.62
N MET A 2 -3.07 26.01 -6.91
CA MET A 2 -2.95 24.58 -7.15
C MET A 2 -4.27 23.87 -6.79
N GLN A 3 -4.74 23.02 -7.70
CA GLN A 3 -5.96 22.23 -7.49
C GLN A 3 -5.59 20.78 -7.21
N VAL A 4 -6.14 20.24 -6.14
CA VAL A 4 -5.98 18.83 -5.74
C VAL A 4 -7.34 18.17 -5.77
N GLU A 5 -7.48 17.10 -6.56
CA GLU A 5 -8.70 16.33 -6.69
C GLU A 5 -8.47 14.89 -6.25
N ILE A 6 -9.34 14.36 -5.42
CA ILE A 6 -9.34 12.94 -5.04
C ILE A 6 -10.58 12.30 -5.66
N ARG A 7 -10.38 11.24 -6.41
CA ARG A 7 -11.48 10.53 -7.07
C ARG A 7 -11.16 9.05 -7.28
N LYS A 8 -12.13 8.31 -7.77
CA LYS A 8 -11.92 6.92 -8.19
C LYS A 8 -10.98 6.88 -9.39
N LEU A 9 -10.12 5.88 -9.39
CA LEU A 9 -9.25 5.59 -10.54
C LEU A 9 -10.08 5.06 -11.70
N ASN A 10 -9.85 5.60 -12.89
CA ASN A 10 -10.46 5.14 -14.13
C ASN A 10 -9.41 4.41 -14.94
N ILE A 11 -9.82 3.40 -15.74
CA ILE A 11 -8.87 2.66 -16.58
C ILE A 11 -8.16 3.58 -17.60
N ASP A 12 -8.81 4.67 -17.99
CA ASP A 12 -8.19 5.66 -18.89
C ASP A 12 -7.01 6.40 -18.23
N ASP A 13 -6.87 6.30 -16.91
CA ASP A 13 -5.72 6.87 -16.18
C ASP A 13 -4.49 5.96 -16.23
N TYR A 14 -4.59 4.78 -16.85
CA TYR A 14 -3.57 3.74 -16.69
C TYR A 14 -2.17 4.21 -17.09
N ASP A 15 -2.00 4.92 -18.17
CA ASP A 15 -0.67 5.33 -18.65
C ASP A 15 0.01 6.26 -17.66
N GLU A 16 -0.73 7.21 -17.08
CA GLU A 16 -0.21 8.10 -16.04
C GLU A 16 0.05 7.33 -14.72
N LEU A 17 -0.83 6.38 -14.38
CA LEU A 17 -0.67 5.53 -13.22
C LEU A 17 0.64 4.72 -13.31
N ALA A 18 0.86 4.07 -14.44
CA ALA A 18 2.06 3.26 -14.68
C ALA A 18 3.34 4.10 -14.61
N GLU A 19 3.32 5.30 -15.21
CA GLU A 19 4.44 6.21 -15.16
C GLU A 19 4.76 6.65 -13.72
N ALA A 20 3.74 7.02 -12.96
CA ALA A 20 3.91 7.42 -11.56
C ALA A 20 4.41 6.27 -10.67
N MET A 21 3.89 5.06 -10.88
CA MET A 21 4.36 3.87 -10.16
C MET A 21 5.83 3.58 -10.44
N GLN A 22 6.24 3.65 -11.69
CA GLN A 22 7.62 3.39 -12.08
C GLN A 22 8.58 4.40 -11.42
N LYS A 23 8.19 5.66 -11.34
CA LYS A 23 8.97 6.69 -10.66
C LYS A 23 9.03 6.48 -9.16
N ALA A 24 7.95 5.97 -8.56
CA ALA A 24 7.88 5.73 -7.11
C ALA A 24 8.72 4.51 -6.68
N TYR A 25 8.84 3.51 -7.55
CA TYR A 25 9.52 2.23 -7.25
C TYR A 25 10.60 1.87 -8.25
N PRO A 26 11.61 2.71 -8.48
CA PRO A 26 12.60 2.46 -9.55
C PRO A 26 13.51 1.25 -9.27
N VAL A 27 13.57 0.78 -8.04
CA VAL A 27 14.49 -0.30 -7.59
C VAL A 27 13.83 -1.68 -7.61
N ILE A 28 12.51 -1.74 -7.74
CA ILE A 28 11.77 -3.00 -7.75
C ILE A 28 11.48 -3.38 -9.20
N ASP A 29 12.00 -4.55 -9.62
CA ASP A 29 11.69 -5.09 -10.95
C ASP A 29 10.21 -5.45 -11.03
N ASP A 30 9.60 -5.26 -12.22
CA ASP A 30 8.18 -5.53 -12.46
C ASP A 30 7.26 -4.82 -11.46
N ASN A 31 7.61 -3.59 -11.11
CA ASN A 31 6.91 -2.79 -10.11
C ASN A 31 5.58 -2.20 -10.58
N VAL A 32 5.23 -2.38 -11.84
CA VAL A 32 4.04 -1.77 -12.45
C VAL A 32 3.02 -2.85 -12.80
N TRP A 33 1.82 -2.74 -12.24
CA TRP A 33 0.70 -3.60 -12.60
C TRP A 33 0.33 -3.42 -14.07
N SER A 34 0.00 -4.50 -14.77
CA SER A 34 -0.45 -4.43 -16.16
C SER A 34 -1.79 -3.72 -16.28
N LYS A 35 -2.08 -3.18 -17.47
CA LYS A 35 -3.38 -2.57 -17.74
C LYS A 35 -4.53 -3.55 -17.50
N ARG A 36 -4.34 -4.82 -17.86
CA ARG A 36 -5.33 -5.88 -17.65
C ARG A 36 -5.63 -6.09 -16.16
N ASN A 37 -4.59 -6.09 -15.31
CA ASN A 37 -4.77 -6.21 -13.86
C ASN A 37 -5.54 -5.03 -13.29
N ILE A 38 -5.18 -3.80 -13.68
CA ILE A 38 -5.86 -2.59 -13.22
C ILE A 38 -7.30 -2.55 -13.72
N GLN A 39 -7.54 -2.95 -14.95
CA GLN A 39 -8.91 -3.02 -15.48
C GLN A 39 -9.77 -4.00 -14.68
N LYS A 40 -9.22 -5.15 -14.34
CA LYS A 40 -9.92 -6.11 -13.48
C LYS A 40 -10.22 -5.52 -12.12
N LEU A 41 -9.23 -4.90 -11.49
CA LEU A 41 -9.35 -4.32 -10.16
C LEU A 41 -10.42 -3.21 -10.12
N THR A 42 -10.41 -2.31 -11.09
CA THR A 42 -11.42 -1.24 -11.18
C THR A 42 -12.81 -1.79 -11.49
N SER A 43 -12.90 -2.93 -12.18
CA SER A 43 -14.19 -3.58 -12.49
C SER A 43 -14.79 -4.30 -11.30
N ILE A 44 -13.99 -5.02 -10.50
CA ILE A 44 -14.49 -5.80 -9.38
C ILE A 44 -14.68 -4.97 -8.11
N PHE A 45 -13.91 -3.89 -7.95
CA PHE A 45 -13.95 -3.07 -6.73
C PHE A 45 -13.59 -1.60 -7.03
N ALA A 46 -14.45 -0.92 -7.75
CA ALA A 46 -14.21 0.47 -8.18
C ALA A 46 -13.96 1.43 -7.00
N GLU A 47 -14.68 1.26 -5.91
CA GLU A 47 -14.60 2.14 -4.73
C GLU A 47 -13.25 2.05 -4.02
N GLY A 48 -12.56 0.94 -4.15
CA GLY A 48 -11.26 0.69 -3.50
C GLY A 48 -10.08 1.27 -4.25
N GLN A 49 -10.28 1.77 -5.47
CA GLN A 49 -9.20 2.28 -6.31
C GLN A 49 -9.30 3.80 -6.38
N ILE A 50 -8.36 4.45 -5.69
CA ILE A 50 -8.41 5.90 -5.44
C ILE A 50 -7.17 6.54 -6.07
N CYS A 51 -7.35 7.68 -6.73
CA CYS A 51 -6.22 8.48 -7.21
C CYS A 51 -6.35 9.93 -6.80
N ILE A 52 -5.23 10.63 -6.82
CA ILE A 52 -5.15 12.06 -6.59
C ILE A 52 -4.54 12.72 -7.82
N LEU A 53 -5.22 13.75 -8.31
CA LEU A 53 -4.71 14.59 -9.38
C LEU A 53 -4.31 15.96 -8.81
N VAL A 54 -3.17 16.44 -9.26
CA VAL A 54 -2.68 17.79 -8.94
C VAL A 54 -2.62 18.55 -10.24
N ASP A 55 -3.41 19.60 -10.36
CA ASP A 55 -3.57 20.39 -11.57
C ASP A 55 -3.85 19.50 -12.81
N GLY A 56 -4.70 18.49 -12.61
CA GLY A 56 -5.13 17.57 -13.67
C GLY A 56 -4.16 16.43 -13.98
N LYS A 57 -3.00 16.35 -13.32
CA LYS A 57 -2.02 15.29 -13.51
C LYS A 57 -2.10 14.28 -12.38
N LEU A 58 -2.11 12.98 -12.70
CA LEU A 58 -2.13 11.92 -11.69
C LEU A 58 -0.82 11.93 -10.91
N ALA A 59 -0.93 12.18 -9.60
CA ALA A 59 0.19 12.37 -8.69
C ALA A 59 0.34 11.24 -7.67
N ALA A 60 -0.73 10.52 -7.36
CA ALA A 60 -0.72 9.50 -6.32
C ALA A 60 -1.89 8.54 -6.50
N ALA A 61 -1.78 7.34 -5.97
CA ALA A 61 -2.87 6.39 -5.99
C ALA A 61 -2.79 5.40 -4.82
N ALA A 62 -3.94 4.85 -4.47
CA ALA A 62 -4.08 3.78 -3.50
C ALA A 62 -4.97 2.70 -4.09
N LEU A 63 -4.49 1.46 -4.08
CA LEU A 63 -5.20 0.29 -4.59
C LEU A 63 -5.52 -0.65 -3.43
N SER A 64 -6.73 -1.21 -3.44
CA SER A 64 -7.20 -2.06 -2.35
C SER A 64 -8.12 -3.16 -2.87
N ILE A 65 -8.24 -4.22 -2.07
CA ILE A 65 -9.27 -5.25 -2.24
C ILE A 65 -9.97 -5.46 -0.91
N ASN A 66 -11.18 -5.99 -0.95
CA ASN A 66 -11.91 -6.41 0.24
C ASN A 66 -11.76 -7.94 0.34
N VAL A 67 -11.25 -8.43 1.46
CA VAL A 67 -10.99 -9.86 1.64
C VAL A 67 -11.71 -10.44 2.85
N ASN A 68 -12.04 -11.72 2.77
CA ASN A 68 -12.37 -12.50 3.95
C ASN A 68 -11.06 -12.91 4.61
N TYR A 69 -10.61 -12.12 5.58
CA TYR A 69 -9.27 -12.24 6.14
C TYR A 69 -9.03 -13.56 6.89
N GLU A 70 -10.08 -14.19 7.38
CA GLU A 70 -9.97 -15.49 8.06
C GLU A 70 -9.40 -16.59 7.15
N LEU A 71 -9.57 -16.45 5.84
CA LEU A 71 -9.02 -17.41 4.87
C LEU A 71 -7.50 -17.31 4.76
N TYR A 72 -6.90 -16.19 5.13
CA TYR A 72 -5.46 -15.94 4.95
C TYR A 72 -4.71 -15.87 6.29
N GLY A 73 -5.30 -15.24 7.30
CA GLY A 73 -4.64 -14.99 8.58
C GLY A 73 -3.46 -14.01 8.44
N ASP A 74 -2.69 -13.87 9.52
CA ASP A 74 -1.59 -12.91 9.57
C ASP A 74 -0.30 -13.42 8.90
N GLN A 75 -0.25 -14.68 8.48
CA GLN A 75 0.89 -15.26 7.79
C GLN A 75 0.52 -15.51 6.33
N HIS A 76 0.90 -14.60 5.47
CA HIS A 76 0.67 -14.71 4.02
C HIS A 76 1.72 -13.91 3.26
N THR A 77 1.86 -14.18 1.98
CA THR A 77 2.70 -13.39 1.07
C THR A 77 1.83 -12.44 0.26
N TYR A 78 2.49 -11.47 -0.39
CA TYR A 78 1.83 -10.55 -1.30
C TYR A 78 1.14 -11.30 -2.45
N ASP A 79 1.83 -12.29 -3.04
CA ASP A 79 1.26 -13.10 -4.11
C ASP A 79 0.03 -13.89 -3.64
N GLU A 80 0.08 -14.48 -2.46
CA GLU A 80 -1.06 -15.19 -1.90
C GLU A 80 -2.29 -14.30 -1.74
N ILE A 81 -2.14 -13.14 -1.07
CA ILE A 81 -3.27 -12.27 -0.77
C ILE A 81 -3.83 -11.57 -2.02
N THR A 82 -3.02 -11.35 -3.04
CA THR A 82 -3.47 -10.77 -4.32
C THR A 82 -3.92 -11.82 -5.33
N GLY A 83 -3.82 -13.12 -4.99
CA GLY A 83 -4.13 -14.21 -5.91
C GLY A 83 -3.21 -14.24 -7.13
N ASN A 84 -1.91 -13.98 -6.91
CA ASN A 84 -0.91 -13.85 -7.96
C ASN A 84 -1.29 -12.79 -9.01
N GLY A 85 -1.84 -11.68 -8.54
CA GLY A 85 -2.25 -10.57 -9.40
C GLY A 85 -3.59 -10.77 -10.09
N THR A 86 -4.29 -11.87 -9.83
CA THR A 86 -5.63 -12.12 -10.38
C THR A 86 -6.72 -11.37 -9.62
N PHE A 87 -6.46 -11.00 -8.36
CA PHE A 87 -7.43 -10.41 -7.44
C PHE A 87 -8.66 -11.28 -7.18
N ASN A 88 -8.57 -12.60 -7.45
CA ASN A 88 -9.63 -13.56 -7.15
C ASN A 88 -9.90 -13.71 -5.64
N THR A 89 -8.98 -13.19 -4.83
CA THR A 89 -9.11 -13.11 -3.38
C THR A 89 -10.10 -12.04 -2.92
N HIS A 90 -10.45 -11.09 -3.79
CA HIS A 90 -11.45 -10.09 -3.48
C HIS A 90 -12.82 -10.74 -3.23
N SER A 91 -13.52 -10.25 -2.21
CA SER A 91 -14.87 -10.71 -1.86
C SER A 91 -15.76 -9.50 -1.54
N ASN A 92 -16.94 -9.43 -2.16
CA ASN A 92 -17.90 -8.38 -1.87
C ASN A 92 -18.48 -8.48 -0.44
N ILE A 93 -18.30 -9.62 0.20
CA ILE A 93 -18.73 -9.84 1.60
C ILE A 93 -17.53 -10.00 2.54
N GLY A 94 -16.36 -9.58 2.12
CA GLY A 94 -15.17 -9.57 2.96
C GLY A 94 -15.30 -8.62 4.14
N ASN A 95 -14.42 -8.78 5.12
CA ASN A 95 -14.46 -8.03 6.38
C ASN A 95 -13.28 -7.08 6.59
N VAL A 96 -12.27 -7.14 5.70
CA VAL A 96 -11.04 -6.35 5.83
C VAL A 96 -10.70 -5.69 4.49
N LEU A 97 -10.44 -4.39 4.55
CA LEU A 97 -9.87 -3.67 3.42
C LEU A 97 -8.37 -3.91 3.41
N TYR A 98 -7.90 -4.64 2.41
CA TYR A 98 -6.48 -4.95 2.28
C TYR A 98 -5.82 -3.99 1.30
N GLY A 99 -4.83 -3.24 1.78
CA GLY A 99 -4.09 -2.29 0.94
C GLY A 99 -3.07 -3.00 0.08
N ILE A 100 -3.21 -2.87 -1.24
CA ILE A 100 -2.29 -3.45 -2.22
C ILE A 100 -1.15 -2.49 -2.51
N GLU A 101 -1.49 -1.22 -2.76
CA GLU A 101 -0.53 -0.19 -3.13
C GLU A 101 -0.92 1.16 -2.52
N VAL A 102 0.09 1.91 -2.11
CA VAL A 102 0.00 3.36 -1.91
C VAL A 102 1.29 3.94 -2.44
N PHE A 103 1.21 4.85 -3.38
CA PHE A 103 2.40 5.54 -3.86
C PHE A 103 2.11 6.98 -4.21
N VAL A 104 3.15 7.80 -4.15
CA VAL A 104 3.14 9.20 -4.55
C VAL A 104 4.28 9.40 -5.53
N ASP A 105 3.98 10.01 -6.68
CA ASP A 105 5.01 10.41 -7.63
C ASP A 105 5.99 11.37 -6.93
N PRO A 106 7.30 11.10 -6.98
CA PRO A 106 8.30 11.93 -6.29
C PRO A 106 8.23 13.42 -6.62
N GLU A 107 7.75 13.78 -7.81
CA GLU A 107 7.58 15.19 -8.20
C GLU A 107 6.55 15.93 -7.34
N PHE A 108 5.65 15.19 -6.68
CA PHE A 108 4.57 15.76 -5.87
C PHE A 108 4.76 15.54 -4.38
N ARG A 109 5.98 15.26 -3.93
CA ARG A 109 6.31 15.17 -2.51
C ARG A 109 6.04 16.50 -1.81
N ALA A 110 5.93 16.47 -0.49
CA ALA A 110 5.64 17.62 0.38
C ALA A 110 4.20 18.16 0.29
N LEU A 111 3.32 17.57 -0.51
CA LEU A 111 1.90 17.95 -0.57
C LEU A 111 1.02 17.10 0.36
N ARG A 112 1.60 16.19 1.13
CA ARG A 112 0.90 15.27 2.03
C ARG A 112 -0.16 14.40 1.33
N LEU A 113 0.11 14.02 0.08
CA LEU A 113 -0.83 13.22 -0.71
C LEU A 113 -1.00 11.80 -0.14
N GLY A 114 0.06 11.19 0.37
CA GLY A 114 -0.02 9.89 1.02
C GLY A 114 -0.98 9.88 2.20
N ARG A 115 -0.94 10.90 3.04
CA ARG A 115 -1.86 11.07 4.16
C ARG A 115 -3.31 11.19 3.69
N ARG A 116 -3.55 11.94 2.63
CA ARG A 116 -4.89 12.07 2.03
C ARG A 116 -5.41 10.73 1.52
N LEU A 117 -4.55 9.92 0.91
CA LEU A 117 -4.91 8.57 0.47
C LEU A 117 -5.29 7.67 1.65
N TYR A 118 -4.53 7.73 2.75
CA TYR A 118 -4.83 6.97 3.95
C TYR A 118 -6.14 7.42 4.58
N ASP A 119 -6.40 8.71 4.65
CA ASP A 119 -7.66 9.24 5.15
C ASP A 119 -8.85 8.77 4.27
N ALA A 120 -8.68 8.76 2.96
CA ALA A 120 -9.70 8.29 2.03
C ALA A 120 -9.98 6.77 2.20
N ARG A 121 -8.94 5.96 2.44
CA ARG A 121 -9.12 4.53 2.75
C ARG A 121 -9.86 4.31 4.07
N LYS A 122 -9.53 5.09 5.10
CA LYS A 122 -10.21 5.00 6.39
C LYS A 122 -11.69 5.34 6.24
N GLU A 123 -11.99 6.41 5.51
CA GLU A 123 -13.37 6.79 5.21
C GLU A 123 -14.10 5.68 4.46
N LEU A 124 -13.48 5.08 3.46
CA LEU A 124 -14.06 3.95 2.73
C LEU A 124 -14.35 2.77 3.65
N CYS A 125 -13.40 2.43 4.52
CA CYS A 125 -13.56 1.36 5.50
C CYS A 125 -14.76 1.62 6.43
N GLU A 126 -14.94 2.85 6.85
CA GLU A 126 -16.09 3.28 7.67
C GLU A 126 -17.40 3.17 6.89
N ILE A 127 -17.45 3.71 5.67
CA ILE A 127 -18.65 3.68 4.81
C ILE A 127 -19.09 2.24 4.52
N MET A 128 -18.13 1.35 4.25
CA MET A 128 -18.40 -0.06 3.98
C MET A 128 -18.61 -0.89 5.24
N ASN A 129 -18.46 -0.28 6.41
CA ASN A 129 -18.55 -0.95 7.71
C ASN A 129 -17.64 -2.18 7.80
N LEU A 130 -16.41 -2.06 7.30
CA LEU A 130 -15.42 -3.11 7.41
C LEU A 130 -14.73 -3.04 8.76
N LYS A 131 -14.19 -4.17 9.20
CA LYS A 131 -13.59 -4.30 10.54
C LYS A 131 -12.30 -3.51 10.68
N SER A 132 -11.46 -3.54 9.66
CA SER A 132 -10.13 -2.94 9.70
C SER A 132 -9.54 -2.77 8.31
N ILE A 133 -8.45 -2.01 8.26
CA ILE A 133 -7.54 -1.95 7.11
C ILE A 133 -6.28 -2.70 7.51
N ILE A 134 -5.80 -3.61 6.66
CA ILE A 134 -4.55 -4.34 6.85
C ILE A 134 -3.66 -4.10 5.64
N VAL A 135 -2.37 -3.91 5.88
CA VAL A 135 -1.36 -3.73 4.84
C VAL A 135 -0.09 -4.48 5.20
N GLY A 136 0.63 -4.95 4.21
CA GLY A 136 2.00 -5.43 4.37
C GLY A 136 2.96 -4.30 4.02
N GLY A 137 3.50 -3.64 5.04
CA GLY A 137 4.37 -2.48 4.86
C GLY A 137 5.81 -2.87 4.56
N ARG A 138 6.38 -2.27 3.52
CA ARG A 138 7.81 -2.39 3.23
C ARG A 138 8.64 -1.70 4.31
N ILE A 139 9.90 -2.12 4.43
CA ILE A 139 10.90 -1.46 5.29
C ILE A 139 12.15 -1.13 4.47
N PRO A 140 12.05 -0.19 3.51
CA PRO A 140 13.08 0.00 2.47
C PRO A 140 14.44 0.47 2.98
N ASN A 141 14.56 1.00 4.19
CA ASN A 141 15.85 1.35 4.77
C ASN A 141 16.47 0.22 5.61
N TYR A 142 15.80 -0.92 5.74
CA TYR A 142 16.33 -2.02 6.56
C TYR A 142 17.69 -2.51 6.06
N HIS A 143 17.91 -2.57 4.75
CA HIS A 143 19.19 -3.02 4.19
C HIS A 143 20.39 -2.19 4.68
N LEU A 144 20.17 -0.95 5.14
CA LEU A 144 21.23 -0.10 5.69
C LEU A 144 21.65 -0.53 7.10
N TYR A 145 20.85 -1.33 7.77
CA TYR A 145 21.01 -1.71 9.18
C TYR A 145 21.08 -3.23 9.39
N SER A 146 20.85 -4.03 8.35
CA SER A 146 20.66 -5.47 8.49
C SER A 146 21.90 -6.22 8.97
N SER A 147 23.09 -5.64 8.80
CA SER A 147 24.31 -6.22 9.34
C SER A 147 24.40 -6.11 10.87
N GLU A 148 23.64 -5.21 11.47
CA GLU A 148 23.71 -4.90 12.91
C GLU A 148 22.39 -5.19 13.65
N LEU A 149 21.25 -5.09 12.94
CA LEU A 149 19.93 -5.21 13.54
C LEU A 149 19.11 -6.31 12.88
N SER A 150 18.43 -7.12 13.69
CA SER A 150 17.38 -8.01 13.18
C SER A 150 16.19 -7.18 12.71
N PRO A 151 15.28 -7.75 11.91
CA PRO A 151 14.05 -7.03 11.51
C PRO A 151 13.26 -6.53 12.72
N ARG A 152 13.14 -7.33 13.76
CA ARG A 152 12.43 -6.96 15.00
C ARG A 152 13.09 -5.76 15.69
N GLU A 153 14.41 -5.78 15.82
CA GLU A 153 15.15 -4.67 16.43
C GLU A 153 15.01 -3.39 15.62
N TYR A 154 15.09 -3.51 14.28
CA TYR A 154 14.91 -2.38 13.38
C TYR A 154 13.51 -1.76 13.54
N ILE A 155 12.48 -2.58 13.50
CA ILE A 155 11.09 -2.13 13.64
C ILE A 155 10.86 -1.44 14.99
N THR A 156 11.41 -2.01 16.07
CA THR A 156 11.34 -1.41 17.39
C THR A 156 11.97 -0.03 17.42
N LYS A 157 13.14 0.12 16.81
CA LYS A 157 13.84 1.43 16.73
C LYS A 157 13.07 2.45 15.90
N VAL A 158 12.44 2.02 14.82
CA VAL A 158 11.58 2.90 14.02
C VAL A 158 10.36 3.36 14.82
N ARG A 159 9.72 2.44 15.56
CA ARG A 159 8.59 2.78 16.44
C ARG A 159 8.99 3.79 17.53
N ASN A 160 10.19 3.64 18.05
CA ASN A 160 10.72 4.52 19.10
C ASN A 160 11.30 5.84 18.54
N LYS A 161 11.22 6.05 17.21
CA LYS A 161 11.73 7.23 16.51
C LYS A 161 13.25 7.39 16.60
N GLU A 162 13.97 6.30 16.84
CA GLU A 162 15.43 6.26 16.83
C GLU A 162 15.98 6.12 15.41
N ILE A 163 15.22 5.48 14.53
CA ILE A 163 15.51 5.30 13.11
C ILE A 163 14.30 5.79 12.30
N TYR A 164 14.56 6.45 11.19
CA TYR A 164 13.52 6.83 10.24
C TYR A 164 13.48 5.82 9.10
N ASP A 165 12.28 5.30 8.81
CA ASP A 165 12.02 4.50 7.62
C ASP A 165 10.93 5.21 6.81
N PRO A 166 11.16 5.48 5.50
CA PRO A 166 10.23 6.30 4.72
C PRO A 166 8.83 5.70 4.58
N VAL A 167 8.70 4.37 4.66
CA VAL A 167 7.39 3.70 4.58
C VAL A 167 6.85 3.42 5.98
N LEU A 168 7.60 2.71 6.81
CA LEU A 168 7.11 2.29 8.13
C LEU A 168 6.83 3.48 9.06
N SER A 169 7.72 4.48 9.10
CA SER A 169 7.50 5.68 9.93
C SER A 169 6.23 6.42 9.50
N PHE A 170 5.99 6.50 8.20
CA PHE A 170 4.79 7.13 7.66
C PHE A 170 3.52 6.35 8.03
N GLN A 171 3.55 5.02 7.93
CA GLN A 171 2.39 4.18 8.25
C GLN A 171 2.05 4.25 9.74
N ILE A 172 3.06 4.20 10.61
CA ILE A 172 2.87 4.36 12.05
C ILE A 172 2.33 5.77 12.36
N GLY A 173 2.86 6.79 11.69
CA GLY A 173 2.40 8.17 11.83
C GLY A 173 0.95 8.39 11.40
N ASN A 174 0.39 7.49 10.58
CA ASN A 174 -1.02 7.49 10.18
C ASN A 174 -1.87 6.52 11.01
N ASN A 175 -1.40 6.17 12.20
CA ASN A 175 -2.13 5.38 13.20
C ASN A 175 -2.31 3.90 12.82
N PHE A 176 -1.42 3.37 11.99
CA PHE A 176 -1.34 1.93 11.78
C PHE A 176 -0.41 1.32 12.82
N SER A 177 -0.81 0.18 13.36
CA SER A 177 -0.06 -0.52 14.40
C SER A 177 0.59 -1.78 13.84
N PRO A 178 1.90 -1.97 14.06
CA PRO A 178 2.58 -3.23 13.71
C PRO A 178 1.98 -4.42 14.46
N VAL A 179 1.67 -5.49 13.72
CA VAL A 179 1.07 -6.71 14.27
C VAL A 179 2.05 -7.87 14.19
N LYS A 180 2.76 -8.00 13.07
CA LYS A 180 3.64 -9.15 12.82
C LYS A 180 4.71 -8.81 11.80
N ILE A 181 5.84 -9.52 11.88
CA ILE A 181 6.90 -9.46 10.88
C ILE A 181 6.66 -10.58 9.87
N LEU A 182 6.65 -10.24 8.58
CA LEU A 182 6.48 -11.20 7.50
C LEU A 182 7.81 -11.37 6.75
N LYS A 183 8.29 -12.61 6.64
CA LYS A 183 9.47 -12.96 5.88
C LYS A 183 9.05 -13.42 4.49
N GLY A 184 9.73 -12.92 3.45
CA GLY A 184 9.43 -13.31 2.08
C GLY A 184 8.08 -12.79 1.60
N TYR A 185 7.65 -11.64 2.12
CA TYR A 185 6.34 -11.09 1.78
C TYR A 185 6.24 -10.63 0.32
N LEU A 186 7.19 -9.82 -0.10
CA LEU A 186 7.25 -9.26 -1.47
C LEU A 186 8.54 -9.70 -2.13
N GLU A 187 8.44 -10.63 -3.09
CA GLU A 187 9.58 -11.11 -3.85
C GLU A 187 10.23 -9.97 -4.62
N GLY A 188 11.55 -9.90 -4.56
CA GLY A 188 12.33 -8.89 -5.27
C GLY A 188 12.51 -7.57 -4.53
N ASP A 189 11.89 -7.40 -3.36
CA ASP A 189 12.08 -6.20 -2.54
C ASP A 189 13.40 -6.28 -1.76
N SER A 190 14.51 -6.04 -2.46
CA SER A 190 15.85 -6.14 -1.90
C SER A 190 16.14 -5.08 -0.82
N GLU A 191 15.57 -3.90 -0.94
CA GLU A 191 15.75 -2.82 0.05
C GLU A 191 15.21 -3.21 1.43
N SER A 192 14.14 -4.00 1.47
CA SER A 192 13.55 -4.52 2.70
C SER A 192 14.08 -5.90 3.06
N GLU A 193 15.00 -6.46 2.26
CA GLU A 193 15.47 -7.85 2.33
C GLU A 193 14.28 -8.84 2.33
N GLU A 194 13.24 -8.49 1.57
CA GLU A 194 11.97 -9.23 1.43
C GLU A 194 11.17 -9.36 2.72
N TYR A 195 11.53 -8.62 3.78
CA TYR A 195 10.70 -8.51 4.98
C TYR A 195 9.62 -7.47 4.81
N ALA A 196 8.52 -7.65 5.52
CA ALA A 196 7.48 -6.65 5.64
C ALA A 196 6.93 -6.63 7.07
N VAL A 197 6.27 -5.54 7.40
CA VAL A 197 5.53 -5.42 8.66
C VAL A 197 4.05 -5.49 8.34
N LEU A 198 3.37 -6.45 8.92
CA LEU A 198 1.90 -6.47 8.86
C LEU A 198 1.39 -5.37 9.78
N LEU A 199 0.67 -4.43 9.22
CA LEU A 199 0.14 -3.27 9.92
C LEU A 199 -1.38 -3.26 9.85
N GLN A 200 -2.01 -2.80 10.92
CA GLN A 200 -3.47 -2.79 11.04
C GLN A 200 -3.96 -1.47 11.61
N TRP A 201 -5.05 -0.98 11.03
CA TRP A 201 -5.86 0.11 11.57
C TRP A 201 -7.27 -0.42 11.79
N ASN A 202 -7.81 -0.25 12.98
CA ASN A 202 -9.15 -0.71 13.34
C ASN A 202 -10.17 0.39 13.19
N ASN A 203 -11.29 0.02 12.55
CA ASN A 203 -12.43 0.91 12.40
C ASN A 203 -13.16 1.11 13.74
#